data_6343a917eb16ae9bb7327fa2e3c27661
#
_entry.id   6343a917eb16ae9bb7327fa2e3c27661
#
_cell.length_a   1.000
_cell.length_b   1.000
_cell.length_c   1.000
_cell.angle_alpha   90.00
_cell.angle_beta   90.00
_cell.angle_gamma   90.00
#
_symmetry.space_group_name_H-M   'P 1'
#
loop_
_entity.id
_entity.type
_entity.pdbx_description
1 polymer ?
#
loop_
_entity_poly.entity_id
_entity_poly.type
_entity_poly.pdbx_seq_one_letter_code
_entity_poly.pdbx_strand_id
1 'polypeptide(L)'
;MDESKVLRGFAIVVADRGFVYVGNVVHDGEWCVVTGAMNIRRWGTSEGLGELARLGPRPETVLDAVGTVRIPARAVITLIDTASEKWTS
;
A
#
# COMPACT_ATOMS: atom_id res chain seq x y z
N MET A 1 9.52 -15.35 18.06
CA MET A 1 8.89 -14.48 17.05
C MET A 1 8.27 -15.34 15.96
N ASP A 2 7.07 -15.05 15.62
CA ASP A 2 6.37 -15.79 14.58
C ASP A 2 6.82 -15.27 13.21
N GLU A 3 7.51 -16.11 12.45
CA GLU A 3 8.05 -15.71 11.16
C GLU A 3 7.03 -15.79 10.04
N SER A 4 5.84 -16.34 10.31
CA SER A 4 4.80 -16.39 9.29
C SER A 4 4.16 -15.02 9.06
N LYS A 5 4.39 -14.09 9.98
CA LYS A 5 3.88 -12.73 9.87
C LYS A 5 5.03 -11.75 9.97
N VAL A 6 5.25 -11.05 8.89
CA VAL A 6 6.28 -10.02 8.85
C VAL A 6 5.58 -8.68 8.69
N LEU A 7 5.68 -7.83 9.71
CA LEU A 7 5.07 -6.51 9.67
C LEU A 7 5.91 -5.60 8.80
N ARG A 8 5.30 -5.10 7.74
CA ARG A 8 5.99 -4.21 6.79
C ARG A 8 5.78 -2.75 7.09
N GLY A 9 4.79 -2.44 7.94
CA GLY A 9 4.42 -1.07 8.17
C GLY A 9 3.55 -0.52 7.05
N PHE A 10 3.49 0.78 6.97
CA PHE A 10 2.60 1.46 6.03
C PHE A 10 3.30 1.55 4.67
N ALA A 11 2.71 0.94 3.67
CA ALA A 11 3.36 0.83 2.36
C ALA A 11 2.35 0.87 1.23
N ILE A 12 2.84 1.20 0.04
CA ILE A 12 2.06 1.11 -1.18
C ILE A 12 2.26 -0.29 -1.75
N VAL A 13 1.16 -0.96 -2.05
CA VAL A 13 1.18 -2.31 -2.60
C VAL A 13 0.67 -2.26 -4.04
N VAL A 14 1.53 -2.64 -4.97
CA VAL A 14 1.13 -2.74 -6.37
C VAL A 14 0.86 -4.21 -6.64
N ALA A 15 -0.38 -4.52 -6.96
CA ALA A 15 -0.80 -5.88 -7.20
C ALA A 15 -1.07 -6.12 -8.67
N ASP A 16 -1.24 -7.39 -9.00
CA ASP A 16 -1.53 -7.83 -10.35
C ASP A 16 -2.72 -7.06 -10.93
N ARG A 17 -2.70 -6.83 -12.22
CA ARG A 17 -3.75 -6.16 -12.98
C ARG A 17 -3.91 -4.68 -12.62
N GLY A 18 -2.89 -4.09 -12.05
CA GLY A 18 -2.88 -2.66 -11.80
C GLY A 18 -3.62 -2.19 -10.56
N PHE A 19 -4.00 -3.11 -9.68
CA PHE A 19 -4.60 -2.70 -8.41
C PHE A 19 -3.52 -2.14 -7.51
N VAL A 20 -3.73 -0.94 -6.98
CA VAL A 20 -2.76 -0.27 -6.14
C VAL A 20 -3.43 0.12 -4.83
N TYR A 21 -2.85 -0.32 -3.72
CA TYR A 21 -3.36 -0.03 -2.38
C TYR A 21 -2.29 0.60 -1.52
N VAL A 22 -2.71 1.30 -0.48
CA VAL A 22 -1.80 1.79 0.55
C VAL A 22 -2.43 1.51 1.90
N GLY A 23 -1.62 1.07 2.84
CA GLY A 23 -2.10 0.76 4.18
C GLY A 23 -1.03 0.04 4.97
N ASN A 24 -1.43 -0.51 6.11
CA ASN A 24 -0.53 -1.28 6.95
C ASN A 24 -0.43 -2.69 6.41
N VAL A 25 0.76 -3.09 6.03
CA VAL A 25 1.00 -4.36 5.34
C VAL A 25 1.57 -5.38 6.30
N VAL A 26 0.93 -6.54 6.35
CA VAL A 26 1.36 -7.69 7.14
C VAL A 26 1.42 -8.89 6.22
N HIS A 27 2.53 -9.60 6.27
CA HIS A 27 2.67 -10.84 5.52
C HIS A 27 2.17 -11.98 6.40
N ASP A 28 1.20 -12.73 5.91
CA ASP A 28 0.58 -13.79 6.70
C ASP A 28 0.48 -15.05 5.82
N GLY A 29 1.50 -15.87 5.87
CA GLY A 29 1.56 -17.07 5.05
C GLY A 29 1.57 -16.73 3.58
N GLU A 30 0.55 -17.19 2.86
CA GLU A 30 0.42 -16.95 1.43
C GLU A 30 -0.32 -15.66 1.12
N TRP A 31 -0.62 -14.87 2.14
CA TRP A 31 -1.41 -13.66 1.96
C TRP A 31 -0.62 -12.41 2.31
N CYS A 32 -0.81 -11.39 1.51
CA CYS A 32 -0.41 -10.03 1.85
C CYS A 32 -1.68 -9.34 2.35
N VAL A 33 -1.70 -9.01 3.64
CA VAL A 33 -2.88 -8.41 4.25
C VAL A 33 -2.62 -6.94 4.46
N VAL A 34 -3.50 -6.10 3.92
CA VAL A 34 -3.38 -4.66 4.06
C VAL A 34 -4.55 -4.19 4.90
N THR A 35 -4.26 -3.70 6.11
CA THR A 35 -5.29 -3.21 7.01
C THR A 35 -5.38 -1.70 6.91
N GLY A 36 -6.59 -1.18 7.12
CA GLY A 36 -6.84 0.24 6.93
C GLY A 36 -6.50 0.65 5.51
N ALA A 37 -6.79 -0.22 4.55
CA ALA A 37 -6.34 -0.04 3.19
C ALA A 37 -7.15 1.02 2.47
N MET A 38 -6.47 1.73 1.57
CA MET A 38 -7.11 2.63 0.65
C MET A 38 -6.67 2.24 -0.76
N ASN A 39 -7.61 2.22 -1.67
CA ASN A 39 -7.28 2.00 -3.07
C ASN A 39 -6.82 3.33 -3.66
N ILE A 40 -5.68 3.33 -4.31
CA ILE A 40 -5.17 4.54 -4.96
C ILE A 40 -5.76 4.56 -6.35
N ARG A 41 -6.87 5.28 -6.50
CA ARG A 41 -7.59 5.33 -7.76
C ARG A 41 -6.95 6.30 -8.73
N ARG A 42 -6.31 7.33 -8.22
CA ARG A 42 -5.60 8.31 -9.02
C ARG A 42 -4.36 8.74 -8.26
N TRP A 43 -3.21 8.64 -8.91
CA TRP A 43 -1.93 8.97 -8.25
C TRP A 43 -1.81 10.47 -8.01
N GLY A 44 -2.09 11.25 -9.02
CA GLY A 44 -2.01 12.71 -8.91
C GLY A 44 -0.59 13.22 -8.74
N THR A 45 0.38 12.49 -9.28
CA THR A 45 1.79 12.83 -9.13
C THR A 45 2.40 13.13 -10.49
N SER A 46 3.51 13.85 -10.46
CA SER A 46 4.29 14.11 -11.68
C SER A 46 5.42 13.09 -11.82
N GLU A 47 5.80 12.40 -10.75
CA GLU A 47 6.92 11.47 -10.77
C GLU A 47 6.53 10.05 -10.37
N GLY A 48 5.24 9.75 -10.36
CA GLY A 48 4.76 8.40 -10.13
C GLY A 48 4.59 8.03 -8.67
N LEU A 49 4.51 6.72 -8.42
CA LEU A 49 4.22 6.21 -7.07
C LEU A 49 5.34 6.48 -6.07
N GLY A 50 6.57 6.58 -6.53
CA GLY A 50 7.68 6.89 -5.63
C GLY A 50 7.50 8.26 -5.00
N GLU A 51 7.05 9.23 -5.76
CA GLU A 51 6.75 10.56 -5.22
C GLU A 51 5.64 10.46 -4.18
N LEU A 52 4.59 9.71 -4.50
CA LEU A 52 3.45 9.53 -3.60
C LEU A 52 3.92 8.90 -2.28
N ALA A 53 4.78 7.90 -2.36
CA ALA A 53 5.28 7.21 -1.18
C ALA A 53 6.06 8.15 -0.27
N ARG A 54 6.92 9.00 -0.86
CA ARG A 54 7.78 9.89 -0.09
C ARG A 54 7.06 11.09 0.47
N LEU A 55 6.13 11.65 -0.31
CA LEU A 55 5.54 12.94 0.02
C LEU A 55 4.12 12.85 0.54
N GLY A 56 3.50 11.67 0.48
CA GLY A 56 2.11 11.50 0.89
C GLY A 56 1.15 11.95 -0.20
N PRO A 57 -0.16 11.89 0.09
CA PRO A 57 -1.15 12.27 -0.91
C PRO A 57 -0.94 13.69 -1.42
N ARG A 58 -1.05 13.83 -2.73
CA ARG A 58 -0.93 15.13 -3.39
C ARG A 58 -2.33 15.70 -3.61
N PRO A 59 -2.43 16.97 -4.01
CA PRO A 59 -3.77 17.57 -4.20
C PRO A 59 -4.66 16.81 -5.17
N GLU A 60 -4.07 16.15 -6.19
CA GLU A 60 -4.83 15.42 -7.19
C GLU A 60 -4.96 13.93 -6.89
N THR A 61 -4.40 13.47 -5.77
CA THR A 61 -4.46 12.05 -5.41
C THR A 61 -5.87 11.70 -4.97
N VAL A 62 -6.39 10.58 -5.47
CA VAL A 62 -7.72 10.09 -5.07
C VAL A 62 -7.55 8.74 -4.39
N LEU A 63 -8.00 8.69 -3.14
CA LEU A 63 -7.92 7.49 -2.30
C LEU A 63 -9.33 7.07 -1.90
N ASP A 64 -9.63 5.79 -2.04
CA ASP A 64 -10.93 5.24 -1.65
C ASP A 64 -10.70 4.24 -0.52
N ALA A 65 -11.32 4.46 0.62
CA ALA A 65 -11.19 3.55 1.75
C ALA A 65 -11.86 2.22 1.43
N VAL A 66 -11.15 1.12 1.64
CA VAL A 66 -11.68 -0.20 1.34
C VAL A 66 -11.61 -1.17 2.52
N GLY A 67 -11.00 -0.77 3.63
CA GLY A 67 -10.92 -1.61 4.81
C GLY A 67 -9.74 -2.57 4.75
N THR A 68 -9.97 -3.84 5.08
CA THR A 68 -8.90 -4.83 5.05
C THR A 68 -8.95 -5.58 3.72
N VAL A 69 -7.81 -5.64 3.05
CA VAL A 69 -7.68 -6.30 1.76
C VAL A 69 -6.69 -7.45 1.91
N ARG A 70 -7.05 -8.61 1.38
CA ARG A 70 -6.17 -9.79 1.36
C ARG A 70 -5.80 -10.06 -0.08
N ILE A 71 -4.50 -10.05 -0.36
CA ILE A 71 -3.97 -10.25 -1.69
C ILE A 71 -3.09 -11.49 -1.67
N PRO A 72 -3.30 -12.46 -2.58
CA PRO A 72 -2.35 -13.58 -2.65
C PRO A 72 -0.94 -13.04 -2.80
N ALA A 73 -0.01 -13.53 -1.99
CA ALA A 73 1.34 -12.98 -2.00
C ALA A 73 1.95 -13.03 -3.40
N ARG A 74 1.62 -14.06 -4.16
CA ARG A 74 2.16 -14.22 -5.51
C ARG A 74 1.61 -13.18 -6.50
N ALA A 75 0.54 -12.48 -6.12
CA ALA A 75 -0.04 -11.45 -6.99
C ALA A 75 0.52 -10.07 -6.67
N VAL A 76 1.35 -9.94 -5.64
CA VAL A 76 2.00 -8.67 -5.31
C VAL A 76 3.20 -8.50 -6.22
N ILE A 77 3.23 -7.39 -6.93
CA ILE A 77 4.31 -7.09 -7.86
C ILE A 77 5.39 -6.29 -7.16
N THR A 78 4.98 -5.28 -6.40
CA THR A 78 5.92 -4.35 -5.79
C THR A 78 5.36 -3.83 -4.48
N LEU A 79 6.23 -3.69 -3.49
CA LEU A 79 5.92 -2.98 -2.25
C LEU A 79 6.81 -1.76 -2.20
N ILE A 80 6.21 -0.59 -1.95
CA ILE A 80 6.96 0.65 -1.88
C ILE A 80 6.82 1.20 -0.47
N ASP A 81 7.94 1.30 0.23
CA ASP A 81 7.93 1.86 1.58
C ASP A 81 7.56 3.32 1.53
N THR A 82 6.75 3.74 2.50
CA THR A 82 6.28 5.12 2.55
C THR A 82 6.97 5.86 3.69
N ALA A 83 6.99 7.18 3.56
CA ALA A 83 7.30 8.05 4.69
C ALA A 83 6.02 8.14 5.50
N SER A 84 5.88 7.26 6.49
CA SER A 84 4.59 7.05 7.16
C SER A 84 4.06 8.32 7.81
N GLU A 85 4.94 9.21 8.25
CA GLU A 85 4.49 10.47 8.85
C GLU A 85 3.74 11.35 7.84
N LYS A 86 3.90 11.10 6.55
CA LYS A 86 3.20 11.85 5.53
C LYS A 86 1.82 11.26 5.22
N TRP A 87 1.54 10.07 5.75
CA TRP A 87 0.30 9.35 5.46
C TRP A 87 -0.63 9.25 6.66
N THR A 88 -0.14 9.57 7.84
CA THR A 88 -0.90 9.39 9.08
C THR A 88 -1.25 10.74 9.71
N SER A 89 -1.69 11.64 8.95
CA SER A 89 -2.06 12.96 9.49
C SER A 89 -3.35 12.91 10.29
#